data_ef306fa4ba633a286be74ed017d6f0f8
#
_entry.id   ef306fa4ba633a286be74ed017d6f0f8
#
_cell.length_a   1.000
_cell.length_b   1.000
_cell.length_c   1.000
_cell.angle_alpha   90.00
_cell.angle_beta   90.00
_cell.angle_gamma   90.00
#
_symmetry.space_group_name_H-M   'P 1'
#
loop_
_entity.id
_entity.type
_entity.pdbx_description
1 polymer ?
#
loop_
_entity_poly.entity_id
_entity_poly.type
_entity_poly.pdbx_seq_one_letter_code
_entity_poly.pdbx_strand_id
1 'polypeptide(L)'
;MIMCYENISKILDHFGGTLENIIDETWFVTDMNECIENVSEVFAEREKIYGCKPEVSQTLIGVNALVQPNLKIEIKCIAHLEK
;
A
#
# COMPACT_ATOMS: atom_id res chain seq x y z
N MET A 1 -0.10 1.81 -8.10
CA MET A 1 0.43 1.22 -6.86
C MET A 1 1.82 1.72 -6.48
N ILE A 2 2.77 1.73 -7.40
CA ILE A 2 4.13 2.23 -7.15
C ILE A 2 4.11 3.65 -6.59
N MET A 3 3.32 4.55 -7.17
CA MET A 3 3.21 5.94 -6.69
C MET A 3 2.70 6.04 -5.26
N CYS A 4 1.80 5.16 -4.85
CA CYS A 4 1.32 5.14 -3.47
C CYS A 4 2.46 4.86 -2.50
N TYR A 5 3.29 3.86 -2.79
CA TYR A 5 4.43 3.53 -1.95
C TYR A 5 5.54 4.58 -1.99
N GLU A 6 5.76 5.21 -3.13
CA GLU A 6 6.72 6.32 -3.23
C GLU A 6 6.31 7.49 -2.33
N ASN A 7 5.02 7.84 -2.33
CA ASN A 7 4.50 8.89 -1.48
C ASN A 7 4.60 8.53 0.00
N ILE A 8 4.29 7.28 0.34
CA ILE A 8 4.41 6.76 1.71
C ILE A 8 5.87 6.82 2.17
N SER A 9 6.81 6.40 1.32
CA SER A 9 8.24 6.45 1.61
C SER A 9 8.72 7.88 1.89
N LYS A 10 8.26 8.85 1.11
CA LYS A 10 8.62 10.26 1.31
C LYS A 10 8.14 10.79 2.66
N ILE A 11 6.91 10.45 3.03
CA ILE A 11 6.34 10.86 4.31
C ILE A 11 7.10 10.20 5.47
N LEU A 12 7.38 8.91 5.37
CA LEU A 12 8.15 8.19 6.38
C LEU A 12 9.56 8.75 6.54
N ASP A 13 10.22 9.06 5.43
CA ASP A 13 11.56 9.65 5.44
C ASP A 13 11.57 10.98 6.21
N HIS A 14 10.53 11.78 6.05
CA HIS A 14 10.36 13.03 6.78
C HIS A 14 10.35 12.82 8.30
N PHE A 15 9.84 11.68 8.76
CA PHE A 15 9.79 11.31 10.18
C PHE A 15 10.93 10.38 10.61
N GLY A 16 11.90 10.14 9.75
CA GLY A 16 13.05 9.28 10.05
C GLY A 16 12.77 7.81 9.93
N GLY A 17 11.69 7.43 9.23
CA GLY A 17 11.30 6.03 9.04
C GLY A 17 11.50 5.53 7.62
N THR A 18 11.33 4.24 7.44
CA THR A 18 11.38 3.55 6.14
C THR A 18 10.19 2.63 6.00
N LEU A 19 10.06 1.97 4.84
CA LEU A 19 9.00 0.97 4.63
C LEU A 19 9.08 -0.19 5.64
N GLU A 20 10.24 -0.47 6.20
CA GLU A 20 10.40 -1.50 7.25
C GLU A 20 9.64 -1.18 8.53
N ASN A 21 9.30 0.07 8.75
CA ASN A 21 8.53 0.51 9.93
C ASN A 21 7.02 0.30 9.78
N ILE A 22 6.53 -0.05 8.59
CA ILE A 22 5.11 -0.28 8.36
C ILE A 22 4.67 -1.59 9.02
N ILE A 23 3.61 -1.54 9.82
CA ILE A 23 3.05 -2.69 10.52
C ILE A 23 1.67 -3.09 10.02
N ASP A 24 0.97 -2.20 9.34
CA ASP A 24 -0.37 -2.46 8.82
C ASP A 24 -0.62 -1.67 7.55
N GLU A 25 -1.34 -2.29 6.60
CA GLU A 25 -1.78 -1.65 5.37
C GLU A 25 -3.26 -1.93 5.15
N THR A 26 -3.99 -0.93 4.67
CA THR A 26 -5.35 -1.11 4.18
C THR A 26 -5.39 -0.62 2.74
N TRP A 27 -5.84 -1.47 1.83
CA TRP A 27 -6.00 -1.15 0.42
C TRP A 27 -7.48 -0.90 0.14
N PHE A 28 -7.79 0.27 -0.38
CA PHE A 28 -9.13 0.63 -0.85
C PHE A 28 -9.12 0.58 -2.36
N VAL A 29 -9.97 -0.26 -2.96
CA VAL A 29 -10.03 -0.45 -4.41
C VAL A 29 -11.44 -0.21 -4.93
N THR A 30 -11.56 0.39 -6.11
CA THR A 30 -12.87 0.65 -6.73
C THR A 30 -13.35 -0.53 -7.56
N ASP A 31 -12.45 -1.38 -8.05
CA ASP A 31 -12.79 -2.60 -8.80
C ASP A 31 -12.16 -3.81 -8.12
N MET A 32 -12.93 -4.43 -7.24
CA MET A 32 -12.49 -5.61 -6.49
C MET A 32 -12.17 -6.80 -7.41
N ASN A 33 -12.97 -7.02 -8.45
CA ASN A 33 -12.77 -8.12 -9.38
C ASN A 33 -11.44 -7.98 -10.14
N GLU A 34 -11.17 -6.78 -10.66
CA GLU A 34 -9.91 -6.50 -11.33
C GLU A 34 -8.71 -6.70 -10.40
N CYS A 35 -8.84 -6.26 -9.15
CA CYS A 35 -7.79 -6.44 -8.15
C CYS A 35 -7.52 -7.92 -7.87
N ILE A 36 -8.56 -8.70 -7.68
CA ILE A 36 -8.44 -10.14 -7.40
C ILE A 36 -7.86 -10.90 -8.60
N GLU A 37 -8.26 -10.56 -9.82
CA GLU A 37 -7.74 -11.18 -11.03
C GLU A 37 -6.23 -10.95 -11.19
N ASN A 38 -5.72 -9.81 -10.71
CA ASN A 38 -4.32 -9.42 -10.85
C ASN A 38 -3.55 -9.51 -9.53
N VAL A 39 -4.09 -10.17 -8.52
CA VAL A 39 -3.53 -10.19 -7.16
C VAL A 39 -2.09 -10.69 -7.12
N SER A 40 -1.76 -11.70 -7.91
CA SER A 40 -0.39 -12.26 -7.94
C SER A 40 0.61 -11.23 -8.45
N GLU A 41 0.27 -10.49 -9.50
CA GLU A 41 1.12 -9.42 -10.05
C GLU A 41 1.26 -8.26 -9.06
N VAL A 42 0.15 -7.90 -8.41
CA VAL A 42 0.12 -6.81 -7.44
C VAL A 42 1.03 -7.13 -6.25
N PHE A 43 0.94 -8.35 -5.71
CA PHE A 43 1.80 -8.75 -4.60
C PHE A 43 3.27 -8.89 -5.01
N ALA A 44 3.55 -9.33 -6.24
CA ALA A 44 4.92 -9.37 -6.75
C ALA A 44 5.54 -7.96 -6.82
N GLU A 45 4.79 -6.97 -7.29
CA GLU A 45 5.21 -5.57 -7.30
C GLU A 45 5.47 -5.05 -5.87
N ARG A 46 4.59 -5.41 -4.94
CA ARG A 46 4.71 -5.02 -3.54
C ARG A 46 5.98 -5.58 -2.91
N GLU A 47 6.30 -6.86 -3.17
CA GLU A 47 7.53 -7.48 -2.68
C GLU A 47 8.78 -6.78 -3.24
N LYS A 48 8.77 -6.37 -4.50
CA LYS A 48 9.86 -5.61 -5.09
C LYS A 48 10.07 -4.27 -4.40
N ILE A 49 8.99 -3.58 -4.09
CA ILE A 49 9.04 -2.28 -3.43
C ILE A 49 9.61 -2.41 -2.02
N TYR A 50 9.19 -3.41 -1.27
CA TYR A 50 9.73 -3.68 0.07
C TYR A 50 11.14 -4.26 0.06
N GLY A 51 11.56 -4.86 -1.06
CA GLY A 51 12.86 -5.52 -1.17
C GLY A 51 12.91 -6.90 -0.55
N CYS A 52 11.81 -7.37 0.02
CA CYS A 52 11.65 -8.70 0.63
C CYS A 52 10.17 -8.98 0.79
N LYS A 53 9.82 -10.19 1.23
CA LYS A 53 8.43 -10.51 1.55
C LYS A 53 8.05 -9.75 2.83
N PRO A 54 7.14 -8.76 2.76
CA PRO A 54 6.84 -7.94 3.93
C PRO A 54 6.02 -8.71 4.99
N GLU A 55 6.34 -8.50 6.25
CA GLU A 55 5.59 -9.02 7.39
C GLU A 55 4.63 -7.95 7.88
N VAL A 56 3.69 -7.58 7.03
CA VAL A 56 2.76 -6.48 7.26
C VAL A 56 1.34 -7.01 7.19
N SER A 57 0.55 -6.71 8.22
CA SER A 57 -0.88 -7.02 8.19
C SER A 57 -1.54 -6.22 7.07
N GLN A 58 -2.38 -6.85 6.27
CA GLN A 58 -2.98 -6.23 5.10
C GLN A 58 -4.48 -6.50 5.04
N THR A 59 -5.27 -5.46 4.77
CA THR A 59 -6.71 -5.54 4.58
C THR A 59 -7.08 -4.98 3.22
N LEU A 60 -7.95 -5.66 2.49
CA LEU A 60 -8.45 -5.24 1.19
C LEU A 60 -9.93 -4.89 1.29
N ILE A 61 -10.29 -3.66 0.94
CA ILE A 61 -11.66 -3.15 1.04
C ILE A 61 -12.11 -2.60 -0.32
N GLY A 62 -13.26 -3.07 -0.81
CA GLY A 62 -13.90 -2.51 -1.98
C GLY A 62 -14.69 -1.27 -1.62
N VAL A 63 -14.56 -0.20 -2.42
CA VAL A 63 -15.29 1.05 -2.22
C VAL A 63 -15.91 1.52 -3.53
N ASN A 64 -16.96 2.36 -3.44
CA ASN A 64 -17.64 2.89 -4.63
C ASN A 64 -16.81 3.93 -5.38
N ALA A 65 -16.02 4.73 -4.66
CA ALA A 65 -15.19 5.77 -5.25
C ALA A 65 -14.07 6.15 -4.30
N LEU A 66 -13.00 6.70 -4.85
CA LEU A 66 -11.90 7.30 -4.10
C LEU A 66 -11.97 8.81 -4.23
N VAL A 67 -11.10 9.53 -3.52
CA VAL A 67 -11.10 10.99 -3.48
C VAL A 67 -10.98 11.62 -4.87
N GLN A 68 -10.30 10.95 -5.80
CA GLN A 68 -10.22 11.37 -7.20
C GLN A 68 -10.87 10.31 -8.09
N PRO A 69 -11.75 10.71 -9.06
CA PRO A 69 -12.50 9.75 -9.87
C PRO A 69 -11.63 8.80 -10.72
N ASN A 70 -10.42 9.21 -11.07
CA ASN A 70 -9.52 8.41 -11.89
C ASN A 70 -8.61 7.47 -11.09
N LEU A 71 -8.70 7.49 -9.76
CA LEU A 71 -7.94 6.57 -8.92
C LEU A 71 -8.65 5.23 -8.83
N LYS A 72 -7.88 4.14 -8.92
CA LYS A 72 -8.37 2.77 -8.76
C LYS A 72 -7.99 2.15 -7.43
N ILE A 73 -6.95 2.67 -6.79
CA ILE A 73 -6.43 2.15 -5.53
C ILE A 73 -5.95 3.29 -4.62
N GLU A 74 -6.18 3.12 -3.33
CA GLU A 74 -5.64 3.98 -2.29
C GLU A 74 -5.10 3.08 -1.18
N ILE A 75 -3.91 3.36 -0.69
CA ILE A 75 -3.25 2.56 0.34
C ILE A 75 -3.08 3.41 1.59
N LYS A 76 -3.61 2.91 2.71
CA LYS A 76 -3.42 3.50 4.03
C LYS A 76 -2.45 2.62 4.81
N CYS A 77 -1.42 3.23 5.40
CA CYS A 77 -0.43 2.51 6.19
C CYS A 77 -0.38 3.02 7.61
N ILE A 78 -0.06 2.12 8.53
CA ILE A 78 0.29 2.46 9.91
C ILE A 78 1.73 2.04 10.11
N ALA A 79 2.56 2.96 10.56
CA ALA A 79 3.97 2.72 10.82
C ALA A 79 4.29 2.93 12.30
N HIS A 80 5.21 2.13 12.82
CA HIS A 80 5.72 2.28 14.17
C HIS A 80 7.16 2.76 14.09
N LEU A 81 7.42 3.95 14.59
CA LEU A 81 8.74 4.56 14.58
C LEU A 81 9.33 4.49 15.98
N GLU A 82 10.46 3.82 16.09
CA GLU A 82 11.22 3.80 17.33
C GLU A 82 12.11 5.04 17.40
N LYS A 83 12.12 5.64 18.55
CA LYS A 83 12.98 6.79 18.82
C LYS A 83 14.09 6.39 19.79
#